data_6b955936e4de5bbe80eb25c97980cae7
#
_entry.id   6b955936e4de5bbe80eb25c97980cae7
#
_cell.length_a   1.000
_cell.length_b   1.000
_cell.length_c   1.000
_cell.angle_alpha   90.00
_cell.angle_beta   90.00
_cell.angle_gamma   90.00
#
_symmetry.space_group_name_H-M   'P 1'
#
loop_
_entity.id
_entity.type
_entity.pdbx_description
1 polymer ?
#
loop_
_entity_poly.entity_id
_entity_poly.type
_entity_poly.pdbx_seq_one_letter_code
_entity_poly.pdbx_strand_id
1 'polypeptide(L)'
;MQIRSFQLSDYRSVAELLEEVLSEECCEETMGAFARQLSWDSELVLVAEKEGEIVGVLIGTIDQSKGYVYRIAVQEAFRMQGVGRSLISTMNNRFRQRKVMKVLIAEDKHNELLRPFYDSLGLKPSDFVNPTQPLSIVAG
;
A
#
# COMPACT_ATOMS: atom_id res chain seq x y z
N MET A 1 -9.68 15.33 -4.45
CA MET A 1 -9.19 14.04 -3.91
C MET A 1 -8.33 14.29 -2.68
N GLN A 2 -8.55 13.51 -1.65
CA GLN A 2 -7.80 13.65 -0.42
C GLN A 2 -7.10 12.32 -0.09
N ILE A 3 -5.81 12.38 0.22
CA ILE A 3 -5.07 11.22 0.74
C ILE A 3 -4.93 11.43 2.24
N ARG A 4 -5.32 10.44 3.00
CA ARG A 4 -5.29 10.52 4.47
C ARG A 4 -5.05 9.15 5.09
N SER A 5 -4.77 9.15 6.39
CA SER A 5 -4.62 7.90 7.12
C SER A 5 -5.96 7.17 7.22
N PHE A 6 -5.89 5.85 7.21
CA PHE A 6 -7.05 4.99 7.42
C PHE A 6 -7.69 5.29 8.77
N GLN A 7 -9.02 5.27 8.78
CA GLN A 7 -9.83 5.35 9.98
C GLN A 7 -10.69 4.09 10.06
N LEU A 8 -11.09 3.72 11.26
CA LEU A 8 -11.86 2.50 11.46
C LEU A 8 -13.16 2.46 10.65
N SER A 9 -13.77 3.62 10.45
CA SER A 9 -14.97 3.75 9.63
C SER A 9 -14.74 3.43 8.15
N ASP A 10 -13.48 3.37 7.71
CA ASP A 10 -13.14 3.04 6.33
C ASP A 10 -13.05 1.53 6.09
N TYR A 11 -13.10 0.72 7.14
CA TYR A 11 -12.79 -0.70 7.02
C TYR A 11 -13.62 -1.42 5.95
N ARG A 12 -14.92 -1.22 5.95
CA ARG A 12 -15.80 -1.87 4.98
C ARG A 12 -15.45 -1.46 3.55
N SER A 13 -15.26 -0.17 3.33
CA SER A 13 -14.94 0.35 1.99
C SER A 13 -13.60 -0.17 1.48
N VAL A 14 -12.60 -0.25 2.36
CA VAL A 14 -11.29 -0.79 2.00
C VAL A 14 -11.41 -2.29 1.69
N ALA A 15 -12.12 -3.05 2.53
CA ALA A 15 -12.31 -4.48 2.30
C ALA A 15 -13.00 -4.74 0.95
N GLU A 16 -14.04 -3.98 0.64
CA GLU A 16 -14.75 -4.10 -0.63
C GLU A 16 -13.85 -3.74 -1.81
N LEU A 17 -13.04 -2.71 -1.68
CA LEU A 17 -12.09 -2.31 -2.72
C LEU A 17 -11.07 -3.42 -2.99
N LEU A 18 -10.50 -4.00 -1.94
CA LEU A 18 -9.53 -5.08 -2.08
C LEU A 18 -10.16 -6.31 -2.72
N GLU A 19 -11.40 -6.63 -2.35
CA GLU A 19 -12.15 -7.74 -2.95
C GLU A 19 -12.38 -7.52 -4.45
N GLU A 20 -12.69 -6.30 -4.83
CA GLU A 20 -12.95 -5.95 -6.22
C GLU A 20 -11.68 -5.99 -7.08
N VAL A 21 -10.57 -5.49 -6.55
CA VAL A 21 -9.35 -5.27 -7.32
C VAL A 21 -8.43 -6.49 -7.34
N LEU A 22 -8.38 -7.24 -6.26
CA LEU A 22 -7.40 -8.33 -6.12
C LEU A 22 -8.02 -9.69 -6.44
N SER A 23 -7.16 -10.65 -6.83
CA SER A 23 -7.59 -12.04 -6.92
C SER A 23 -8.01 -12.52 -5.53
N GLU A 24 -8.79 -13.59 -5.47
CA GLU A 24 -9.26 -14.14 -4.21
C GLU A 24 -8.10 -14.48 -3.28
N GLU A 25 -7.07 -15.16 -3.81
CA GLU A 25 -5.89 -15.52 -3.04
C GLU A 25 -5.14 -14.29 -2.53
N CYS A 26 -4.90 -13.33 -3.42
CA CYS A 26 -4.20 -12.10 -3.06
C CYS A 26 -5.01 -11.29 -2.04
N CYS A 27 -6.32 -11.25 -2.18
CA CYS A 27 -7.20 -10.54 -1.26
C CYS A 27 -7.12 -11.15 0.14
N GLU A 28 -7.15 -12.47 0.24
CA GLU A 28 -7.07 -13.15 1.54
C GLU A 28 -5.75 -12.85 2.24
N GLU A 29 -4.63 -12.94 1.52
CA GLU A 29 -3.32 -12.60 2.07
C GLU A 29 -3.27 -11.13 2.49
N THR A 30 -3.80 -10.25 1.65
CA THR A 30 -3.78 -8.82 1.89
C THR A 30 -4.63 -8.45 3.10
N MET A 31 -5.79 -9.05 3.27
CA MET A 31 -6.65 -8.78 4.43
C MET A 31 -5.96 -9.17 5.74
N GLY A 32 -5.21 -10.28 5.74
CA GLY A 32 -4.42 -10.67 6.90
C GLY A 32 -3.33 -9.66 7.23
N ALA A 33 -2.59 -9.24 6.22
CA ALA A 33 -1.53 -8.24 6.39
C ALA A 33 -2.11 -6.89 6.81
N PHE A 34 -3.23 -6.51 6.25
CA PHE A 34 -3.93 -5.27 6.58
C PHE A 34 -4.32 -5.26 8.07
N ALA A 35 -4.91 -6.34 8.55
CA ALA A 35 -5.29 -6.45 9.96
C ALA A 35 -4.09 -6.33 10.89
N ARG A 36 -2.98 -6.98 10.53
CA ARG A 36 -1.75 -6.90 11.33
C ARG A 36 -1.17 -5.50 11.33
N GLN A 37 -1.16 -4.83 10.17
CA GLN A 37 -0.64 -3.48 10.07
C GLN A 37 -1.49 -2.49 10.86
N LEU A 38 -2.80 -2.64 10.87
CA LEU A 38 -3.67 -1.78 11.67
C LEU A 38 -3.39 -1.92 13.16
N SER A 39 -3.09 -3.14 13.60
CA SER A 39 -2.73 -3.39 14.99
C SER A 39 -1.36 -2.82 15.35
N TRP A 40 -0.45 -2.80 14.38
CA TRP A 40 0.90 -2.30 14.59
C TRP A 40 0.97 -0.78 14.48
N ASP A 41 0.55 -0.22 13.36
CA ASP A 41 0.61 1.22 13.11
C ASP A 41 -0.34 1.59 11.96
N SER A 42 -1.51 2.06 12.31
CA SER A 42 -2.54 2.41 11.32
C SER A 42 -2.17 3.61 10.45
N GLU A 43 -1.19 4.42 10.85
CA GLU A 43 -0.76 5.55 10.05
C GLU A 43 0.02 5.14 8.80
N LEU A 44 0.42 3.87 8.71
CA LEU A 44 1.06 3.33 7.52
C LEU A 44 0.05 2.72 6.55
N VAL A 45 -1.23 2.89 6.79
CA VAL A 45 -2.28 2.59 5.83
C VAL A 45 -2.90 3.91 5.38
N LEU A 46 -2.80 4.19 4.10
CA LEU A 46 -3.35 5.41 3.51
C LEU A 46 -4.55 5.08 2.63
N VAL A 47 -5.53 5.96 2.64
CA VAL A 47 -6.68 5.85 1.74
C VAL A 47 -6.79 7.10 0.89
N ALA A 48 -7.30 6.93 -0.32
CA ALA A 48 -7.63 8.02 -1.22
C ALA A 48 -9.14 8.17 -1.22
N GLU A 49 -9.61 9.35 -0.85
CA GLU A 49 -11.03 9.67 -0.80
C GLU A 49 -11.36 10.68 -1.88
N LYS A 50 -12.37 10.40 -2.65
CA LYS A 50 -12.85 11.30 -3.68
C LYS A 50 -14.37 11.34 -3.62
N GLU A 51 -14.90 12.55 -3.44
CA GLU A 51 -16.36 12.77 -3.35
C GLU A 51 -17.02 11.87 -2.29
N GLY A 52 -16.36 11.73 -1.15
CA GLY A 52 -16.86 10.92 -0.04
C GLY A 52 -16.69 9.43 -0.19
N GLU A 53 -16.05 8.98 -1.25
CA GLU A 53 -15.88 7.56 -1.56
C GLU A 53 -14.40 7.17 -1.48
N ILE A 54 -14.12 6.01 -0.92
CA ILE A 54 -12.75 5.47 -0.90
C ILE A 54 -12.48 4.83 -2.25
N VAL A 55 -11.52 5.39 -2.98
CA VAL A 55 -11.19 4.95 -4.33
C VAL A 55 -9.81 4.32 -4.43
N GLY A 56 -9.02 4.36 -3.38
CA GLY A 56 -7.70 3.76 -3.36
C GLY A 56 -7.22 3.49 -1.95
N VAL A 57 -6.29 2.56 -1.82
CA VAL A 57 -5.66 2.22 -0.54
C VAL A 57 -4.21 1.85 -0.80
N LEU A 58 -3.34 2.22 0.14
CA LEU A 58 -1.95 1.79 0.16
C LEU A 58 -1.62 1.27 1.54
N ILE A 59 -1.11 0.05 1.59
CA ILE A 59 -0.67 -0.59 2.83
C ILE A 59 0.85 -0.62 2.80
N GLY A 60 1.47 0.08 3.74
CA GLY A 60 2.91 0.10 3.89
C GLY A 60 3.33 -0.51 5.22
N THR A 61 4.61 -0.74 5.38
CA THR A 61 5.19 -1.18 6.64
C THR A 61 6.63 -0.72 6.72
N ILE A 62 7.17 -0.68 7.93
CA ILE A 62 8.56 -0.32 8.17
C ILE A 62 9.21 -1.49 8.89
N ASP A 63 10.37 -1.92 8.39
CA ASP A 63 11.19 -2.93 9.02
C ASP A 63 12.60 -2.37 9.12
N GLN A 64 13.04 -2.15 10.36
CA GLN A 64 14.30 -1.48 10.64
C GLN A 64 14.31 -0.09 10.01
N SER A 65 15.24 0.21 9.10
CA SER A 65 15.32 1.51 8.44
C SER A 65 14.74 1.51 7.03
N LYS A 66 14.02 0.45 6.66
CA LYS A 66 13.47 0.29 5.32
C LYS A 66 11.95 0.35 5.36
N GLY A 67 11.39 1.09 4.42
CA GLY A 67 9.95 1.15 4.22
C GLY A 67 9.55 0.29 3.04
N TYR A 68 8.48 -0.45 3.18
CA TYR A 68 7.97 -1.31 2.13
C TYR A 68 6.57 -0.85 1.74
N VAL A 69 6.33 -0.78 0.44
CA VAL A 69 4.97 -0.73 -0.08
C VAL A 69 4.54 -2.18 -0.25
N TYR A 70 3.63 -2.62 0.60
CA TYR A 70 3.16 -4.00 0.55
C TYR A 70 2.09 -4.17 -0.50
N ARG A 71 1.11 -3.27 -0.52
CA ARG A 71 -0.01 -3.37 -1.45
C ARG A 71 -0.54 -1.98 -1.80
N ILE A 72 -0.87 -1.80 -3.06
CA ILE A 72 -1.61 -0.63 -3.51
C ILE A 72 -2.78 -1.13 -4.37
N ALA A 73 -3.94 -0.54 -4.18
CA ALA A 73 -5.12 -0.87 -4.98
C ALA A 73 -5.90 0.41 -5.27
N VAL A 74 -6.31 0.56 -6.52
CA VAL A 74 -7.11 1.71 -6.97
C VAL A 74 -8.31 1.16 -7.71
N GLN A 75 -9.48 1.67 -7.38
CA GLN A 75 -10.73 1.29 -8.04
C GLN A 75 -10.59 1.52 -9.55
N GLU A 76 -11.02 0.55 -10.34
CA GLU A 76 -10.81 0.58 -11.79
C GLU A 76 -11.30 1.87 -12.43
N ALA A 77 -12.46 2.35 -12.04
CA ALA A 77 -13.04 3.58 -12.60
C ALA A 77 -12.19 4.83 -12.34
N PHE A 78 -11.28 4.77 -11.38
CA PHE A 78 -10.46 5.93 -10.99
C PHE A 78 -8.98 5.76 -11.37
N ARG A 79 -8.64 4.74 -12.13
CA ARG A 79 -7.27 4.55 -12.60
C ARG A 79 -6.92 5.61 -13.64
N MET A 80 -5.62 5.83 -13.83
CA MET A 80 -5.09 6.82 -14.78
C MET A 80 -5.44 8.26 -14.41
N GLN A 81 -5.81 8.51 -13.15
CA GLN A 81 -6.14 9.85 -12.66
C GLN A 81 -5.18 10.34 -11.57
N GLY A 82 -4.05 9.65 -11.40
CA GLY A 82 -3.03 10.06 -10.44
C GLY A 82 -3.29 9.59 -9.01
N VAL A 83 -4.27 8.75 -8.76
CA VAL A 83 -4.57 8.26 -7.40
C VAL A 83 -3.39 7.46 -6.84
N GLY A 84 -2.89 6.50 -7.61
CA GLY A 84 -1.76 5.68 -7.18
C GLY A 84 -0.52 6.50 -6.94
N ARG A 85 -0.21 7.43 -7.83
CA ARG A 85 0.94 8.32 -7.69
C ARG A 85 0.84 9.15 -6.41
N SER A 86 -0.35 9.68 -6.13
CA SER A 86 -0.57 10.50 -4.93
C SER A 86 -0.44 9.67 -3.65
N LEU A 87 -0.92 8.43 -3.66
CA LEU A 87 -0.75 7.52 -2.53
C LEU A 87 0.73 7.26 -2.27
N ILE A 88 1.48 6.94 -3.31
CA ILE A 88 2.93 6.67 -3.18
C ILE A 88 3.65 7.92 -2.68
N SER A 89 3.35 9.07 -3.25
CA SER A 89 4.00 10.33 -2.86
C SER A 89 3.75 10.64 -1.38
N THR A 90 2.52 10.47 -0.92
CA THR A 90 2.18 10.71 0.48
C THR A 90 2.87 9.70 1.41
N MET A 91 2.93 8.43 1.01
CA MET A 91 3.63 7.43 1.81
C MET A 91 5.13 7.71 1.87
N ASN A 92 5.75 8.13 0.76
CA ASN A 92 7.15 8.50 0.76
C ASN A 92 7.43 9.63 1.75
N ASN A 93 6.56 10.63 1.80
CA ASN A 93 6.69 11.71 2.78
C ASN A 93 6.55 11.20 4.20
N ARG A 94 5.62 10.28 4.44
CA ARG A 94 5.43 9.68 5.75
C ARG A 94 6.65 8.88 6.19
N PHE A 95 7.21 8.10 5.29
CA PHE A 95 8.43 7.35 5.55
C PHE A 95 9.60 8.28 5.89
N ARG A 96 9.76 9.39 5.17
CA ARG A 96 10.82 10.37 5.49
C ARG A 96 10.65 10.93 6.89
N GLN A 97 9.43 11.23 7.30
CA GLN A 97 9.16 11.74 8.63
C GLN A 97 9.56 10.73 9.71
N ARG A 98 9.61 9.45 9.36
CA ARG A 98 10.01 8.39 10.27
C ARG A 98 11.43 7.93 10.03
N LYS A 99 12.22 8.73 9.30
CA LYS A 99 13.64 8.48 9.05
C LYS A 99 13.90 7.16 8.33
N VAL A 100 12.99 6.78 7.45
CA VAL A 100 13.19 5.62 6.60
C VAL A 100 14.20 5.96 5.52
N MET A 101 15.25 5.16 5.42
CA MET A 101 16.37 5.44 4.53
C MET A 101 16.12 4.96 3.10
N LYS A 102 15.26 3.99 2.92
CA LYS A 102 15.02 3.40 1.61
C LYS A 102 13.58 2.91 1.50
N VAL A 103 12.97 3.14 0.33
CA VAL A 103 11.62 2.65 0.04
C VAL A 103 11.73 1.50 -0.94
N LEU A 104 11.13 0.39 -0.59
CA LEU A 104 11.17 -0.85 -1.36
C LEU A 104 9.74 -1.31 -1.66
N ILE A 105 9.61 -2.15 -2.68
CA ILE A 105 8.33 -2.78 -3.03
C ILE A 105 8.43 -4.25 -2.64
N ALA A 106 7.45 -4.73 -1.90
CA ALA A 106 7.39 -6.15 -1.57
C ALA A 106 7.19 -6.95 -2.85
N GLU A 107 8.08 -7.90 -3.11
CA GLU A 107 8.02 -8.70 -4.33
C GLU A 107 7.02 -9.84 -4.16
N ASP A 108 5.93 -9.80 -4.93
CA ASP A 108 4.97 -10.87 -5.02
C ASP A 108 4.27 -10.80 -6.40
N LYS A 109 3.39 -11.77 -6.65
CA LYS A 109 2.74 -11.87 -7.97
C LYS A 109 1.93 -10.64 -8.33
N HIS A 110 1.21 -10.08 -7.36
CA HIS A 110 0.39 -8.91 -7.64
C HIS A 110 1.25 -7.68 -7.91
N ASN A 111 2.27 -7.45 -7.09
CA ASN A 111 3.15 -6.30 -7.28
C ASN A 111 3.96 -6.41 -8.57
N GLU A 112 4.25 -7.63 -9.02
CA GLU A 112 4.89 -7.85 -10.31
C GLU A 112 4.00 -7.36 -11.47
N LEU A 113 2.70 -7.53 -11.36
CA LEU A 113 1.77 -7.01 -12.37
C LEU A 113 1.78 -5.49 -12.44
N LEU A 114 2.18 -4.82 -11.36
CA LEU A 114 2.24 -3.36 -11.30
C LEU A 114 3.61 -2.79 -11.65
N ARG A 115 4.54 -3.61 -12.15
CA ARG A 115 5.86 -3.14 -12.57
C ARG A 115 5.82 -1.91 -13.48
N PRO A 116 5.00 -1.88 -14.53
CA PRO A 116 4.95 -0.69 -15.37
C PRO A 116 4.58 0.58 -14.60
N PHE A 117 3.66 0.45 -13.65
CA PHE A 117 3.28 1.56 -12.80
C PHE A 117 4.47 2.03 -11.94
N TYR A 118 5.14 1.11 -11.26
CA TYR A 118 6.28 1.46 -10.42
C TYR A 118 7.45 1.99 -11.25
N ASP A 119 7.70 1.42 -12.42
CA ASP A 119 8.72 1.93 -13.33
C ASP A 119 8.45 3.38 -13.68
N SER A 120 7.20 3.73 -13.92
CA SER A 120 6.82 5.11 -14.26
C SER A 120 7.10 6.09 -13.12
N LEU A 121 7.23 5.61 -11.90
CA LEU A 121 7.56 6.41 -10.72
C LEU A 121 9.07 6.45 -10.45
N GLY A 122 9.88 5.84 -11.31
CA GLY A 122 11.32 5.86 -11.16
C GLY A 122 11.89 4.74 -10.31
N LEU A 123 11.08 3.77 -9.91
CA LEU A 123 11.56 2.62 -9.15
C LEU A 123 12.30 1.66 -10.07
N LYS A 124 13.36 1.06 -9.56
CA LYS A 124 14.23 0.15 -10.31
C LYS A 124 13.93 -1.29 -9.94
N PRO A 125 14.29 -2.26 -10.80
CA PRO A 125 14.12 -3.68 -10.45
C PRO A 125 14.74 -4.04 -9.09
N SER A 126 15.86 -3.40 -8.73
CA SER A 126 16.53 -3.65 -7.45
C SER A 126 15.74 -3.15 -6.24
N ASP A 127 14.72 -2.34 -6.44
CA ASP A 127 13.85 -1.87 -5.36
C ASP A 127 12.75 -2.88 -5.01
N PHE A 128 12.61 -3.95 -5.80
CA PHE A 128 11.67 -5.03 -5.54
C PHE A 128 12.39 -6.09 -4.74
N VAL A 129 11.97 -6.29 -3.51
CA VAL A 129 12.67 -7.15 -2.56
C VAL A 129 11.73 -8.23 -2.03
N ASN A 130 12.20 -9.47 -2.13
CA ASN A 130 11.52 -10.59 -1.51
C ASN A 130 12.01 -10.65 -0.05
N PRO A 131 11.19 -10.25 0.90
CA PRO A 131 11.61 -10.28 2.30
C PRO A 131 11.89 -11.72 2.71
N THR A 132 13.01 -11.94 3.41
CA THR A 132 13.40 -13.27 3.88
C THR A 132 12.47 -13.77 4.98
N GLN A 133 11.66 -12.89 5.52
CA GLN A 133 10.61 -13.25 6.47
C GLN A 133 9.31 -12.66 5.92
N PRO A 134 8.16 -13.22 6.26
CA PRO A 134 6.90 -12.54 5.97
C PRO A 134 7.09 -11.11 6.43
N LEU A 135 6.72 -10.15 5.59
CA LEU A 135 6.88 -8.75 5.93
C LEU A 135 6.62 -8.59 7.40
N SER A 136 7.58 -7.99 8.11
CA SER A 136 7.54 -7.88 9.56
C SER A 136 6.45 -6.95 10.01
N ILE A 137 5.32 -7.08 9.39
CA ILE A 137 4.12 -6.34 9.75
C ILE A 137 3.81 -6.57 11.20
N VAL A 138 4.28 -7.67 11.74
CA VAL A 138 4.02 -8.02 13.12
C VAL A 138 5.22 -7.91 14.00
N ALA A 139 6.37 -7.86 13.43
CA ALA A 139 7.57 -7.97 14.23
C ALA A 139 7.99 -6.65 14.81
N GLY A 140 7.45 -5.68 14.38
CA GLY A 140 7.91 -4.44 14.93
C GLY A 140 9.33 -4.43 15.29
#